data_4137f116bbf1c8d82bdf49f7c5379ed8
#
_entry.id   4137f116bbf1c8d82bdf49f7c5379ed8
#
_cell.length_a   1.000
_cell.length_b   1.000
_cell.length_c   1.000
_cell.angle_alpha   90.00
_cell.angle_beta   90.00
_cell.angle_gamma   90.00
#
_symmetry.space_group_name_H-M   'P 1'
#
loop_
_entity.id
_entity.type
_entity.pdbx_description
1 polymer ?
#
loop_
_entity_poly.entity_id
_entity_poly.type
_entity_poly.pdbx_seq_one_letter_code
_entity_poly.pdbx_strand_id
1 'polypeptide(L)'
;MLLMTREKITSHLLELGGLVDLYQQRDPVFVERVVKWLSRLEEGLSQLRSPLAAFVASERGKILASHDGLRDPQIMGAKLSIRKASMATASLILSRTEEVLRSAVVEIDKKFDTWREKMSQLLALASMKHPVPLPPTEPRQQWLKKVWVQLGKSEEAIGMHVYLNAVMTQSDRLYLLDELIQNMLGE
;
A
#
# COMPACT_ATOMS: atom_id res chain seq x y z
N MET A 1 -7.77 -5.19 -2.13
CA MET A 1 -7.01 -4.99 -0.87
C MET A 1 -5.90 -3.94 -1.01
N LEU A 2 -6.08 -2.99 -1.92
CA LEU A 2 -5.07 -1.94 -2.13
C LEU A 2 -4.95 -1.01 -0.91
N LEU A 3 -6.05 -0.73 -0.22
CA LEU A 3 -6.02 0.08 1.01
C LEU A 3 -5.06 -0.53 2.05
N MET A 4 -5.21 -1.81 2.37
CA MET A 4 -4.33 -2.49 3.34
C MET A 4 -2.87 -2.52 2.88
N THR A 5 -2.63 -2.64 1.55
CA THR A 5 -1.28 -2.56 1.00
C THR A 5 -0.69 -1.16 1.21
N ARG A 6 -1.48 -0.11 0.94
CA ARG A 6 -1.10 1.28 1.19
C ARG A 6 -0.75 1.53 2.66
N GLU A 7 -1.62 1.12 3.57
CA GLU A 7 -1.41 1.26 5.02
C GLU A 7 -0.13 0.52 5.47
N LYS A 8 0.06 -0.70 4.98
CA LYS A 8 1.26 -1.49 5.29
C LYS A 8 2.54 -0.80 4.81
N ILE A 9 2.56 -0.32 3.57
CA ILE A 9 3.69 0.43 3.03
C ILE A 9 3.93 1.70 3.85
N THR A 10 2.88 2.49 4.11
CA THR A 10 2.99 3.74 4.85
C THR A 10 3.53 3.52 6.26
N SER A 11 3.07 2.48 6.97
CA SER A 11 3.59 2.16 8.30
C SER A 11 5.08 1.86 8.30
N HIS A 12 5.60 1.17 7.27
CA HIS A 12 7.02 0.89 7.13
C HIS A 12 7.84 2.12 6.71
N LEU A 13 7.27 2.99 5.87
CA LEU A 13 7.92 4.25 5.51
C LEU A 13 8.13 5.17 6.72
N LEU A 14 7.24 5.13 7.70
CA LEU A 14 7.39 5.91 8.95
C LEU A 14 8.57 5.42 9.83
N GLU A 15 9.00 4.17 9.68
CA GLU A 15 10.15 3.64 10.41
C GLU A 15 11.51 4.08 9.83
N LEU A 16 11.54 4.62 8.60
CA LEU A 16 12.80 4.94 7.90
C LEU A 16 13.66 5.96 8.64
N GLY A 17 13.04 6.94 9.32
CA GLY A 17 13.78 7.95 10.08
C GLY A 17 14.76 7.30 11.07
N GLY A 18 14.29 6.32 11.85
CA GLY A 18 15.15 5.62 12.81
C GLY A 18 16.28 4.80 12.15
N LEU A 19 16.06 4.28 10.93
CA LEU A 19 17.11 3.58 10.18
C LEU A 19 18.16 4.56 9.63
N VAL A 20 17.74 5.73 9.18
CA VAL A 20 18.63 6.79 8.71
C VAL A 20 19.50 7.30 9.85
N ASP A 21 18.94 7.49 11.04
CA ASP A 21 19.70 7.89 12.24
C ASP A 21 20.80 6.89 12.59
N LEU A 22 20.50 5.58 12.57
CA LEU A 22 21.49 4.53 12.78
C LEU A 22 22.63 4.58 11.75
N TYR A 23 22.30 4.84 10.49
CA TYR A 23 23.30 4.99 9.43
C TYR A 23 24.21 6.20 9.69
N GLN A 24 23.65 7.35 10.02
CA GLN A 24 24.40 8.59 10.31
C GLN A 24 25.33 8.43 11.50
N GLN A 25 24.88 7.73 12.53
CA GLN A 25 25.66 7.41 13.72
C GLN A 25 26.71 6.31 13.47
N ARG A 26 26.74 5.70 12.28
CA ARG A 26 27.59 4.56 11.94
C ARG A 26 27.40 3.38 12.88
N ASP A 27 26.18 3.20 13.38
CA ASP A 27 25.85 2.16 14.33
C ASP A 27 26.11 0.77 13.72
N PRO A 28 26.81 -0.13 14.43
CA PRO A 28 27.09 -1.47 13.94
C PRO A 28 25.85 -2.32 13.68
N VAL A 29 24.72 -2.02 14.33
CA VAL A 29 23.45 -2.75 14.14
C VAL A 29 22.65 -2.29 12.94
N PHE A 30 23.05 -1.22 12.23
CA PHE A 30 22.29 -0.65 11.10
C PHE A 30 21.91 -1.71 10.06
N VAL A 31 22.89 -2.48 9.58
CA VAL A 31 22.66 -3.49 8.52
C VAL A 31 21.65 -4.54 8.98
N GLU A 32 21.79 -5.05 10.20
CA GLU A 32 20.86 -6.01 10.78
C GLU A 32 19.43 -5.43 10.89
N ARG A 33 19.30 -4.16 11.29
CA ARG A 33 18.02 -3.49 11.40
C ARG A 33 17.36 -3.31 10.04
N VAL A 34 18.12 -2.96 8.99
CA VAL A 34 17.61 -2.88 7.62
C VAL A 34 17.12 -4.24 7.14
N VAL A 35 17.88 -5.31 7.35
CA VAL A 35 17.48 -6.68 6.99
C VAL A 35 16.18 -7.08 7.69
N LYS A 36 16.07 -6.82 9.00
CA LYS A 36 14.84 -7.10 9.77
C LYS A 36 13.66 -6.28 9.28
N TRP A 37 13.86 -5.01 8.94
CA TRP A 37 12.82 -4.14 8.39
C TRP A 37 12.33 -4.67 7.05
N LEU A 38 13.25 -5.02 6.12
CA LEU A 38 12.89 -5.62 4.83
C LEU A 38 12.14 -6.95 5.00
N SER A 39 12.56 -7.79 5.95
CA SER A 39 11.89 -9.08 6.22
C SER A 39 10.44 -8.89 6.68
N ARG A 40 10.17 -7.94 7.58
CA ARG A 40 8.82 -7.63 8.04
C ARG A 40 7.94 -7.03 6.92
N LEU A 41 8.53 -6.18 6.09
CA LEU A 41 7.87 -5.60 4.92
C LEU A 41 7.50 -6.68 3.90
N GLU A 42 8.47 -7.56 3.56
CA GLU A 42 8.27 -8.70 2.66
C GLU A 42 7.13 -9.60 3.14
N GLU A 43 7.13 -9.98 4.42
CA GLU A 43 6.10 -10.81 5.01
C GLU A 43 4.72 -10.16 4.90
N GLY A 44 4.60 -8.90 5.31
CA GLY A 44 3.34 -8.17 5.23
C GLY A 44 2.81 -8.01 3.80
N LEU A 45 3.69 -7.71 2.84
CA LEU A 45 3.31 -7.62 1.43
C LEU A 45 2.94 -8.98 0.83
N SER A 46 3.60 -10.07 1.25
CA SER A 46 3.27 -11.45 0.84
C SER A 46 1.90 -11.87 1.33
N GLN A 47 1.54 -11.58 2.58
CA GLN A 47 0.20 -11.83 3.13
C GLN A 47 -0.88 -11.11 2.33
N LEU A 48 -0.57 -9.93 1.80
CA LEU A 48 -1.47 -9.14 0.96
C LEU A 48 -1.39 -9.52 -0.53
N ARG A 49 -0.60 -10.53 -0.88
CA ARG A 49 -0.34 -10.97 -2.27
C ARG A 49 0.13 -9.82 -3.17
N SER A 50 0.87 -8.88 -2.61
CA SER A 50 1.42 -7.76 -3.37
C SER A 50 2.64 -8.20 -4.19
N PRO A 51 2.74 -7.82 -5.48
CA PRO A 51 3.91 -8.12 -6.31
C PRO A 51 5.19 -7.47 -5.78
N LEU A 52 5.09 -6.43 -4.95
CA LEU A 52 6.23 -5.78 -4.32
C LEU A 52 6.99 -6.69 -3.35
N ALA A 53 6.35 -7.77 -2.84
CA ALA A 53 7.02 -8.72 -1.96
C ALA A 53 8.25 -9.35 -2.61
N ALA A 54 8.17 -9.73 -3.89
CA ALA A 54 9.29 -10.31 -4.63
C ALA A 54 10.45 -9.31 -4.82
N PHE A 55 10.12 -8.03 -5.07
CA PHE A 55 11.13 -6.97 -5.13
C PHE A 55 11.85 -6.83 -3.78
N VAL A 56 11.11 -6.72 -2.67
CA VAL A 56 11.69 -6.57 -1.32
C VAL A 56 12.55 -7.77 -0.93
N ALA A 57 12.10 -8.99 -1.26
CA ALA A 57 12.88 -10.22 -1.05
C ALA A 57 14.21 -10.19 -1.80
N SER A 58 14.21 -9.74 -3.07
CA SER A 58 15.40 -9.58 -3.89
C SER A 58 16.38 -8.57 -3.27
N GLU A 59 15.88 -7.40 -2.86
CA GLU A 59 16.72 -6.37 -2.24
C GLU A 59 17.33 -6.87 -0.90
N ARG A 60 16.55 -7.57 -0.07
CA ARG A 60 17.06 -8.20 1.15
C ARG A 60 18.15 -9.24 0.85
N GLY A 61 17.96 -10.06 -0.17
CA GLY A 61 18.96 -11.05 -0.63
C GLY A 61 20.29 -10.42 -1.01
N LYS A 62 20.30 -9.25 -1.65
CA LYS A 62 21.55 -8.52 -2.00
C LYS A 62 22.32 -8.06 -0.77
N ILE A 63 21.65 -7.63 0.31
CA ILE A 63 22.35 -7.28 1.56
C ILE A 63 23.00 -8.52 2.15
N LEU A 64 22.28 -9.64 2.22
CA LEU A 64 22.82 -10.89 2.75
C LEU A 64 24.02 -11.35 1.92
N ALA A 65 23.92 -11.33 0.59
CA ALA A 65 25.04 -11.67 -0.30
C ALA A 65 26.25 -10.74 -0.13
N SER A 66 26.06 -9.49 0.28
CA SER A 66 27.16 -8.56 0.54
C SER A 66 28.03 -8.98 1.74
N HIS A 67 27.48 -9.71 2.70
CA HIS A 67 28.23 -10.33 3.79
C HIS A 67 29.15 -11.46 3.31
N ASP A 68 28.77 -12.16 2.25
CA ASP A 68 29.55 -13.21 1.63
C ASP A 68 30.57 -12.67 0.60
N GLY A 69 30.74 -11.36 0.55
CA GLY A 69 31.70 -10.67 -0.31
C GLY A 69 31.22 -10.33 -1.71
N LEU A 70 29.97 -10.66 -2.06
CA LEU A 70 29.34 -10.21 -3.30
C LEU A 70 29.00 -8.71 -3.20
N ARG A 71 29.50 -7.92 -4.15
CA ARG A 71 29.30 -6.46 -4.14
C ARG A 71 28.24 -6.05 -5.15
N ASP A 72 27.37 -5.11 -4.75
CA ASP A 72 26.49 -4.43 -5.69
C ASP A 72 27.31 -3.73 -6.78
N PRO A 73 26.95 -3.83 -8.07
CA PRO A 73 27.67 -3.18 -9.17
C PRO A 73 27.92 -1.69 -8.97
N GLN A 74 27.03 -0.99 -8.28
CA GLN A 74 27.19 0.45 -7.99
C GLN A 74 28.28 0.73 -6.93
N ILE A 75 28.75 -0.29 -6.20
CA ILE A 75 29.78 -0.18 -5.15
C ILE A 75 31.08 -0.84 -5.59
N MET A 76 31.12 -1.51 -6.73
CA MET A 76 32.25 -2.34 -7.21
C MET A 76 33.59 -1.62 -7.34
N GLY A 77 33.62 -0.29 -7.54
CA GLY A 77 34.87 0.48 -7.73
C GLY A 77 35.62 0.85 -6.46
N ALA A 78 35.02 0.67 -5.28
CA ALA A 78 35.60 1.14 -4.03
C ALA A 78 36.38 0.03 -3.29
N LYS A 79 37.65 0.31 -2.90
CA LYS A 79 38.40 -0.54 -1.97
C LYS A 79 37.83 -0.40 -0.54
N LEU A 80 36.67 -1.01 -0.29
CA LEU A 80 36.00 -0.98 1.00
C LEU A 80 36.24 -2.29 1.76
N SER A 81 36.40 -2.22 3.09
CA SER A 81 36.29 -3.41 3.95
C SER A 81 34.89 -4.01 3.84
N ILE A 82 34.73 -5.31 4.11
CA ILE A 82 33.46 -6.03 4.07
C ILE A 82 32.36 -5.26 4.83
N ARG A 83 32.65 -4.82 6.06
CA ARG A 83 31.72 -4.04 6.89
C ARG A 83 31.26 -2.74 6.20
N LYS A 84 32.20 -1.97 5.65
CA LYS A 84 31.89 -0.71 4.96
C LYS A 84 31.09 -0.97 3.69
N ALA A 85 31.42 -2.04 2.95
CA ALA A 85 30.67 -2.46 1.77
C ALA A 85 29.24 -2.86 2.13
N SER A 86 29.04 -3.66 3.17
CA SER A 86 27.67 -4.04 3.64
C SER A 86 26.86 -2.84 4.10
N MET A 87 27.47 -1.88 4.81
CA MET A 87 26.78 -0.65 5.21
C MET A 87 26.36 0.18 3.97
N ALA A 88 27.25 0.33 3.00
CA ALA A 88 26.97 1.05 1.76
C ALA A 88 25.86 0.36 0.95
N THR A 89 25.92 -0.98 0.83
CA THR A 89 24.88 -1.79 0.17
C THR A 89 23.55 -1.62 0.87
N ALA A 90 23.48 -1.73 2.19
CA ALA A 90 22.24 -1.58 2.95
C ALA A 90 21.65 -0.17 2.82
N SER A 91 22.49 0.88 2.83
CA SER A 91 22.04 2.26 2.62
C SER A 91 21.48 2.48 1.21
N LEU A 92 22.14 1.98 0.17
CA LEU A 92 21.68 2.06 -1.21
C LEU A 92 20.35 1.33 -1.38
N ILE A 93 20.23 0.13 -0.81
CA ILE A 93 19.00 -0.67 -0.86
C ILE A 93 17.85 0.01 -0.12
N LEU A 94 18.14 0.61 1.05
CA LEU A 94 17.15 1.35 1.82
C LEU A 94 16.56 2.50 0.98
N SER A 95 17.43 3.32 0.36
CA SER A 95 17.00 4.44 -0.51
C SER A 95 16.19 3.96 -1.72
N ARG A 96 16.66 2.92 -2.41
CA ARG A 96 15.95 2.34 -3.57
C ARG A 96 14.59 1.76 -3.18
N THR A 97 14.52 1.09 -2.03
CA THR A 97 13.26 0.53 -1.54
C THR A 97 12.29 1.64 -1.15
N GLU A 98 12.76 2.69 -0.48
CA GLU A 98 11.94 3.87 -0.17
C GLU A 98 11.31 4.46 -1.42
N GLU A 99 12.10 4.70 -2.48
CA GLU A 99 11.61 5.27 -3.74
C GLU A 99 10.51 4.42 -4.37
N VAL A 100 10.71 3.10 -4.44
CA VAL A 100 9.73 2.15 -4.99
C VAL A 100 8.46 2.14 -4.15
N LEU A 101 8.57 2.15 -2.81
CA LEU A 101 7.43 2.16 -1.91
C LEU A 101 6.63 3.47 -2.01
N ARG A 102 7.30 4.63 -2.07
CA ARG A 102 6.64 5.91 -2.25
C ARG A 102 5.90 5.98 -3.59
N SER A 103 6.53 5.52 -4.67
CA SER A 103 5.90 5.44 -5.99
C SER A 103 4.66 4.53 -5.96
N ALA A 104 4.74 3.39 -5.28
CA ALA A 104 3.61 2.48 -5.13
C ALA A 104 2.43 3.11 -4.36
N VAL A 105 2.69 3.87 -3.30
CA VAL A 105 1.65 4.61 -2.57
C VAL A 105 0.96 5.61 -3.49
N VAL A 106 1.73 6.41 -4.24
CA VAL A 106 1.18 7.40 -5.20
C VAL A 106 0.29 6.72 -6.25
N GLU A 107 0.71 5.57 -6.77
CA GLU A 107 -0.10 4.84 -7.77
C GLU A 107 -1.37 4.24 -7.16
N ILE A 108 -1.34 3.82 -5.90
CA ILE A 108 -2.54 3.36 -5.18
C ILE A 108 -3.49 4.54 -4.97
N ASP A 109 -2.98 5.69 -4.52
CA ASP A 109 -3.78 6.90 -4.27
C ASP A 109 -4.47 7.37 -5.55
N LYS A 110 -3.78 7.45 -6.69
CA LYS A 110 -4.39 7.77 -7.99
C LYS A 110 -5.55 6.83 -8.36
N LYS A 111 -5.40 5.53 -8.08
CA LYS A 111 -6.50 4.57 -8.32
C LYS A 111 -7.69 4.85 -7.42
N PHE A 112 -7.45 5.12 -6.14
CA PHE A 112 -8.52 5.47 -5.20
C PHE A 112 -9.23 6.75 -5.60
N ASP A 113 -8.52 7.78 -6.06
CA ASP A 113 -9.13 9.03 -6.53
C ASP A 113 -10.04 8.79 -7.75
N THR A 114 -9.57 8.00 -8.72
CA THR A 114 -10.38 7.61 -9.87
C THR A 114 -11.63 6.83 -9.48
N TRP A 115 -11.50 5.90 -8.53
CA TRP A 115 -12.63 5.11 -8.04
C TRP A 115 -13.60 5.94 -7.21
N ARG A 116 -13.09 6.88 -6.40
CA ARG A 116 -13.89 7.82 -5.61
C ARG A 116 -14.77 8.67 -6.51
N GLU A 117 -14.20 9.22 -7.59
CA GLU A 117 -14.96 9.99 -8.56
C GLU A 117 -16.10 9.17 -9.17
N LYS A 118 -15.81 7.98 -9.67
CA LYS A 118 -16.82 7.09 -10.28
C LYS A 118 -17.86 6.63 -9.27
N MET A 119 -17.49 6.34 -8.04
CA MET A 119 -18.43 5.93 -7.00
C MET A 119 -19.31 7.10 -6.54
N SER A 120 -18.79 8.32 -6.49
CA SER A 120 -19.58 9.53 -6.23
C SER A 120 -20.64 9.76 -7.32
N GLN A 121 -20.26 9.58 -8.60
CA GLN A 121 -21.20 9.66 -9.72
C GLN A 121 -22.27 8.57 -9.63
N LEU A 122 -21.89 7.33 -9.30
CA LEU A 122 -22.81 6.22 -9.09
C LEU A 122 -23.83 6.53 -7.99
N LEU A 123 -23.36 7.04 -6.84
CA LEU A 123 -24.20 7.44 -5.72
C LEU A 123 -25.16 8.57 -6.11
N ALA A 124 -24.69 9.60 -6.81
CA ALA A 124 -25.51 10.71 -7.25
C ALA A 124 -26.65 10.24 -8.19
N LEU A 125 -26.33 9.42 -9.19
CA LEU A 125 -27.33 8.88 -10.13
C LEU A 125 -28.36 7.98 -9.43
N ALA A 126 -27.92 7.11 -8.55
CA ALA A 126 -28.81 6.20 -7.83
C ALA A 126 -29.69 6.95 -6.80
N SER A 127 -29.17 7.98 -6.14
CA SER A 127 -29.89 8.77 -5.14
C SER A 127 -31.03 9.60 -5.73
N MET A 128 -31.01 9.92 -7.03
CA MET A 128 -32.11 10.61 -7.71
C MET A 128 -33.40 9.80 -7.71
N LYS A 129 -33.30 8.48 -7.74
CA LYS A 129 -34.50 7.58 -7.77
C LYS A 129 -34.75 6.89 -6.44
N HIS A 130 -33.70 6.57 -5.73
CA HIS A 130 -33.77 5.83 -4.48
C HIS A 130 -32.82 6.48 -3.46
N PRO A 131 -33.35 7.27 -2.51
CA PRO A 131 -32.51 7.88 -1.47
C PRO A 131 -31.72 6.78 -0.73
N VAL A 132 -30.44 7.05 -0.47
CA VAL A 132 -29.59 6.14 0.31
C VAL A 132 -30.27 5.93 1.67
N PRO A 133 -30.58 4.67 2.05
CA PRO A 133 -31.26 4.41 3.31
C PRO A 133 -30.42 4.91 4.48
N LEU A 134 -31.07 5.50 5.49
CA LEU A 134 -30.44 5.91 6.73
C LEU A 134 -29.69 4.73 7.38
N PRO A 135 -28.58 4.98 8.10
CA PRO A 135 -27.82 3.93 8.74
C PRO A 135 -28.71 3.17 9.73
N PRO A 136 -28.80 1.84 9.61
CA PRO A 136 -29.71 1.04 10.41
C PRO A 136 -29.10 0.63 11.75
N THR A 137 -29.92 -0.07 12.55
CA THR A 137 -29.49 -0.78 13.76
C THR A 137 -28.63 -2.02 13.51
N GLU A 138 -28.45 -2.45 12.26
CA GLU A 138 -27.64 -3.60 11.87
C GLU A 138 -26.12 -3.25 11.74
N PRO A 139 -25.23 -4.24 11.78
CA PRO A 139 -23.77 -4.01 11.63
C PRO A 139 -23.46 -3.29 10.31
N ARG A 140 -22.67 -2.21 10.39
CA ARG A 140 -22.39 -1.29 9.26
C ARG A 140 -21.95 -2.00 7.98
N GLN A 141 -21.11 -3.02 8.10
CA GLN A 141 -20.65 -3.78 6.93
C GLN A 141 -21.77 -4.53 6.20
N GLN A 142 -22.77 -5.05 6.94
CA GLN A 142 -23.92 -5.73 6.32
C GLN A 142 -24.81 -4.73 5.59
N TRP A 143 -25.04 -3.58 6.20
CA TRP A 143 -25.77 -2.48 5.59
C TRP A 143 -25.08 -1.98 4.31
N LEU A 144 -23.78 -1.71 4.33
CA LEU A 144 -23.02 -1.30 3.14
C LEU A 144 -23.13 -2.31 1.99
N LYS A 145 -23.09 -3.62 2.29
CA LYS A 145 -23.32 -4.66 1.27
C LYS A 145 -24.71 -4.57 0.64
N LYS A 146 -25.75 -4.30 1.44
CA LYS A 146 -27.12 -4.13 0.95
C LYS A 146 -27.24 -2.87 0.10
N VAL A 147 -26.66 -1.74 0.56
CA VAL A 147 -26.61 -0.49 -0.22
C VAL A 147 -25.91 -0.73 -1.56
N TRP A 148 -24.76 -1.41 -1.56
CA TRP A 148 -24.05 -1.72 -2.79
C TRP A 148 -24.90 -2.53 -3.79
N VAL A 149 -25.59 -3.56 -3.33
CA VAL A 149 -26.50 -4.36 -4.16
C VAL A 149 -27.65 -3.51 -4.71
N GLN A 150 -28.17 -2.59 -3.90
CA GLN A 150 -29.26 -1.70 -4.32
C GLN A 150 -28.82 -0.69 -5.39
N LEU A 151 -27.61 -0.12 -5.27
CA LEU A 151 -27.02 0.76 -6.28
C LEU A 151 -26.88 0.07 -7.65
N GLY A 152 -26.63 -1.23 -7.68
CA GLY A 152 -26.56 -2.03 -8.91
C GLY A 152 -27.89 -2.29 -9.60
N LYS A 153 -29.03 -1.93 -9.00
CA LYS A 153 -30.36 -2.08 -9.61
C LYS A 153 -30.79 -0.87 -10.46
N SER A 154 -30.06 0.24 -10.39
CA SER A 154 -30.33 1.43 -11.20
C SER A 154 -29.85 1.21 -12.63
N GLU A 155 -30.75 1.28 -13.61
CA GLU A 155 -30.43 1.10 -15.03
C GLU A 155 -29.38 2.10 -15.51
N GLU A 156 -29.47 3.36 -15.07
CA GLU A 156 -28.52 4.42 -15.45
C GLU A 156 -27.12 4.23 -14.85
N ALA A 157 -27.04 3.54 -13.73
CA ALA A 157 -25.81 3.37 -12.96
C ALA A 157 -25.15 1.98 -13.16
N ILE A 158 -25.84 1.04 -13.82
CA ILE A 158 -25.41 -0.37 -13.91
C ILE A 158 -24.02 -0.54 -14.54
N GLY A 159 -23.73 0.22 -15.60
CA GLY A 159 -22.41 0.16 -16.26
C GLY A 159 -21.25 0.53 -15.33
N MET A 160 -21.45 1.57 -14.52
CA MET A 160 -20.45 2.03 -13.54
C MET A 160 -20.33 1.06 -12.37
N HIS A 161 -21.46 0.51 -11.89
CA HIS A 161 -21.47 -0.52 -10.86
C HIS A 161 -20.70 -1.79 -11.30
N VAL A 162 -20.93 -2.26 -12.54
CA VAL A 162 -20.20 -3.41 -13.13
C VAL A 162 -18.72 -3.12 -13.24
N TYR A 163 -18.34 -1.92 -13.72
CA TYR A 163 -16.94 -1.50 -13.79
C TYR A 163 -16.27 -1.55 -12.42
N LEU A 164 -16.87 -0.91 -11.41
CA LEU A 164 -16.31 -0.88 -10.04
C LEU A 164 -16.21 -2.29 -9.42
N ASN A 165 -17.18 -3.17 -9.72
CA ASN A 165 -17.11 -4.57 -9.32
C ASN A 165 -15.90 -5.31 -9.93
N ALA A 166 -15.56 -4.98 -11.19
CA ALA A 166 -14.45 -5.65 -11.89
C ALA A 166 -13.07 -5.18 -11.42
N VAL A 167 -12.93 -3.89 -11.06
CA VAL A 167 -11.61 -3.28 -10.78
C VAL A 167 -11.28 -3.19 -9.29
N MET A 168 -12.26 -3.31 -8.40
CA MET A 168 -12.10 -3.17 -6.96
C MET A 168 -12.36 -4.48 -6.22
N THR A 169 -11.58 -4.72 -5.17
CA THR A 169 -11.94 -5.78 -4.21
C THR A 169 -13.16 -5.36 -3.39
N GLN A 170 -13.88 -6.33 -2.84
CA GLN A 170 -15.05 -6.03 -1.98
C GLN A 170 -14.67 -5.13 -0.80
N SER A 171 -13.52 -5.37 -0.18
CA SER A 171 -13.05 -4.57 0.97
C SER A 171 -12.78 -3.13 0.60
N ASP A 172 -12.04 -2.88 -0.50
CA ASP A 172 -11.72 -1.52 -0.96
C ASP A 172 -12.99 -0.76 -1.36
N ARG A 173 -13.94 -1.47 -1.99
CA ARG A 173 -15.23 -0.93 -2.43
C ARG A 173 -16.12 -0.53 -1.26
N LEU A 174 -16.26 -1.40 -0.25
CA LEU A 174 -17.07 -1.08 0.93
C LEU A 174 -16.45 0.05 1.76
N TYR A 175 -15.12 0.10 1.85
CA TYR A 175 -14.41 1.21 2.50
C TYR A 175 -14.72 2.54 1.82
N LEU A 176 -14.57 2.60 0.49
CA LEU A 176 -14.80 3.83 -0.26
C LEU A 176 -16.27 4.25 -0.26
N LEU A 177 -17.19 3.28 -0.32
CA LEU A 177 -18.63 3.54 -0.20
C LEU A 177 -18.97 4.14 1.17
N ASP A 178 -18.39 3.60 2.24
CA ASP A 178 -18.57 4.09 3.60
C ASP A 178 -18.08 5.53 3.77
N GLU A 179 -16.86 5.82 3.30
CA GLU A 179 -16.26 7.15 3.29
C GLU A 179 -17.17 8.18 2.60
N LEU A 180 -17.67 7.83 1.41
CA LEU A 180 -18.51 8.75 0.63
C LEU A 180 -19.87 8.99 1.28
N ILE A 181 -20.48 7.96 1.86
CA ILE A 181 -21.75 8.12 2.57
C ILE A 181 -21.59 8.96 3.83
N GLN A 182 -20.51 8.78 4.60
CA GLN A 182 -20.23 9.62 5.76
C GLN A 182 -20.09 11.09 5.36
N ASN A 183 -19.33 11.36 4.30
CA ASN A 183 -19.17 12.72 3.78
C ASN A 183 -20.50 13.34 3.31
N MET A 184 -21.42 12.53 2.76
CA MET A 184 -22.76 13.01 2.37
C MET A 184 -23.67 13.31 3.56
N LEU A 185 -23.52 12.56 4.65
CA LEU A 185 -24.33 12.73 5.87
C LEU A 185 -23.78 13.84 6.79
N GLY A 186 -22.57 14.37 6.52
CA GLY A 186 -21.95 15.42 7.32
C GLY A 186 -21.37 14.91 8.64
N GLU A 187 -21.04 13.61 8.72
CA GLU A 187 -20.39 12.95 9.86
C GLU A 187 -18.86 13.02 9.78
#